data_3fe1836bfe756cb8caaca06a6efc1bef
#
_entry.id   3fe1836bfe756cb8caaca06a6efc1bef
#
_cell.length_a   1.000
_cell.length_b   1.000
_cell.length_c   1.000
_cell.angle_alpha   90.00
_cell.angle_beta   90.00
_cell.angle_gamma   90.00
#
_symmetry.space_group_name_H-M   'P 1'
#
loop_
_entity.id
_entity.type
_entity.pdbx_description
1 polymer ?
#
loop_
_entity_poly.entity_id
_entity_poly.type
_entity_poly.pdbx_seq_one_letter_code
_entity_poly.pdbx_strand_id
1 'polypeptide(L)'
;MNSGYLSLILLCITMILFASGWKDVYIRSISHKGMLLFFASWLVLSRVAITIGHVHVQLVYVVILLICLGILYVTQGFIHKLHLLSIGLLLGSFHFLLHQLLEMDPILIVRNSQWDVALLLALVVVILQRKASEQIAALSIGYLLGDVYQASIHPVNGLHHLGNAAFQDQWWLSVFAARTVTIILQATYQGCRNVVKSWMDRKGGWRK
;
A
#
# COMPACT_ATOMS: atom_id res chain seq x y z
N MET A 1 -11.07 15.25 -9.04
CA MET A 1 -11.69 13.90 -9.15
C MET A 1 -12.50 13.69 -7.89
N ASN A 2 -13.70 13.11 -8.00
CA ASN A 2 -14.45 12.77 -6.79
C ASN A 2 -13.66 11.69 -6.02
N SER A 3 -13.60 11.82 -4.71
CA SER A 3 -12.96 10.82 -3.84
C SER A 3 -13.64 9.45 -3.98
N GLY A 4 -12.86 8.38 -4.03
CA GLY A 4 -13.33 6.99 -4.22
C GLY A 4 -13.28 6.49 -5.68
N TYR A 5 -13.12 7.36 -6.66
CA TYR A 5 -13.01 6.94 -8.06
C TYR A 5 -11.67 6.27 -8.38
N LEU A 6 -10.59 6.77 -7.79
CA LEU A 6 -9.26 6.25 -8.03
C LEU A 6 -9.10 4.83 -7.48
N SER A 7 -9.61 4.59 -6.29
CA SER A 7 -9.60 3.25 -5.68
C SER A 7 -10.35 2.23 -6.54
N LEU A 8 -11.50 2.61 -7.10
CA LEU A 8 -12.29 1.74 -7.97
C LEU A 8 -11.57 1.44 -9.29
N ILE A 9 -10.96 2.44 -9.92
CA ILE A 9 -10.17 2.26 -11.14
C ILE A 9 -8.97 1.34 -10.89
N LEU A 10 -8.20 1.57 -9.82
CA LEU A 10 -7.04 0.76 -9.47
C LEU A 10 -7.44 -0.67 -9.09
N LEU A 11 -8.57 -0.84 -8.43
CA LEU A 11 -9.15 -2.16 -8.14
C LEU A 11 -9.48 -2.90 -9.45
N CYS A 12 -10.15 -2.25 -10.41
CA CYS A 12 -10.46 -2.85 -11.70
C CYS A 12 -9.18 -3.22 -12.47
N ILE A 13 -8.19 -2.32 -12.53
CA ILE A 13 -6.90 -2.60 -13.17
C ILE A 13 -6.22 -3.80 -12.52
N THR A 14 -6.21 -3.86 -11.20
CA THR A 14 -5.59 -4.96 -10.45
C THR A 14 -6.32 -6.28 -10.70
N MET A 15 -7.66 -6.26 -10.76
CA MET A 15 -8.45 -7.44 -11.14
C MET A 15 -8.10 -7.96 -12.55
N ILE A 16 -8.00 -7.06 -13.53
CA ILE A 16 -7.63 -7.41 -14.93
C ILE A 16 -6.22 -7.99 -14.96
N LEU A 17 -5.25 -7.36 -14.28
CA LEU A 17 -3.88 -7.86 -14.20
C LEU A 17 -3.82 -9.27 -13.59
N PHE A 18 -4.61 -9.54 -12.57
CA PHE A 18 -4.64 -10.85 -11.93
C PHE A 18 -5.36 -11.90 -12.79
N ALA A 19 -6.42 -11.51 -13.49
CA ALA A 19 -7.11 -12.38 -14.45
C ALA A 19 -6.20 -12.74 -15.64
N SER A 20 -5.32 -11.83 -16.07
CA SER A 20 -4.34 -12.06 -17.13
C SER A 20 -3.09 -12.86 -16.71
N GLY A 21 -3.04 -13.37 -15.47
CA GLY A 21 -1.96 -14.22 -14.99
C GLY A 21 -0.77 -13.50 -14.34
N TRP A 22 -0.80 -12.17 -14.21
CA TRP A 22 0.26 -11.38 -13.56
C TRP A 22 0.26 -11.48 -12.03
N LYS A 23 -0.62 -12.31 -11.47
CA LYS A 23 -0.73 -12.53 -10.03
C LYS A 23 0.60 -12.89 -9.38
N ASP A 24 1.33 -13.84 -9.98
CA ASP A 24 2.58 -14.36 -9.40
C ASP A 24 3.72 -13.33 -9.44
N VAL A 25 3.63 -12.35 -10.33
CA VAL A 25 4.55 -11.20 -10.38
C VAL A 25 4.22 -10.18 -9.29
N TYR A 26 2.93 -9.93 -9.06
CA TYR A 26 2.49 -8.95 -8.07
C TYR A 26 2.51 -9.48 -6.65
N ILE A 27 1.94 -10.67 -6.40
CA ILE A 27 1.79 -11.24 -5.04
C ILE A 27 1.86 -12.77 -5.12
N ARG A 28 3.02 -13.34 -4.89
CA ARG A 28 3.28 -14.78 -5.01
C ARG A 28 2.65 -15.63 -3.90
N SER A 29 2.28 -15.04 -2.76
CA SER A 29 1.92 -15.76 -1.53
C SER A 29 0.43 -15.92 -1.26
N ILE A 30 -0.47 -15.29 -2.05
CA ILE A 30 -1.91 -15.28 -1.76
C ILE A 30 -2.65 -16.29 -2.66
N SER A 31 -3.56 -17.09 -2.05
CA SER A 31 -4.41 -18.02 -2.78
C SER A 31 -5.42 -17.29 -3.67
N HIS A 32 -5.82 -17.92 -4.79
CA HIS A 32 -6.85 -17.35 -5.68
C HIS A 32 -8.18 -17.08 -4.94
N LYS A 33 -8.57 -17.96 -4.02
CA LYS A 33 -9.79 -17.81 -3.22
C LYS A 33 -9.72 -16.60 -2.29
N GLY A 34 -8.58 -16.38 -1.63
CA GLY A 34 -8.37 -15.23 -0.76
C GLY A 34 -8.41 -13.90 -1.52
N MET A 35 -7.91 -13.92 -2.74
CA MET A 35 -7.91 -12.75 -3.61
C MET A 35 -9.32 -12.38 -4.11
N LEU A 36 -10.10 -13.38 -4.56
CA LEU A 36 -11.50 -13.15 -4.94
C LEU A 36 -12.32 -12.66 -3.75
N LEU A 37 -12.12 -13.24 -2.58
CA LEU A 37 -12.78 -12.80 -1.35
C LEU A 37 -12.42 -11.33 -1.02
N PHE A 38 -11.16 -10.95 -1.17
CA PHE A 38 -10.72 -9.57 -0.96
C PHE A 38 -11.42 -8.59 -1.91
N PHE A 39 -11.43 -8.86 -3.21
CA PHE A 39 -12.09 -7.97 -4.18
C PHE A 39 -13.60 -7.90 -3.97
N ALA A 40 -14.26 -9.03 -3.70
CA ALA A 40 -15.68 -9.08 -3.41
C ALA A 40 -16.01 -8.30 -2.13
N SER A 41 -15.24 -8.51 -1.05
CA SER A 41 -15.42 -7.79 0.21
C SER A 41 -15.18 -6.28 0.02
N TRP A 42 -14.18 -5.88 -0.74
CA TRP A 42 -13.91 -4.46 -1.01
C TRP A 42 -15.09 -3.79 -1.73
N LEU A 43 -15.60 -4.40 -2.82
CA LEU A 43 -16.71 -3.85 -3.58
C LEU A 43 -17.99 -3.68 -2.75
N VAL A 44 -18.29 -4.66 -1.90
CA VAL A 44 -19.51 -4.64 -1.05
C VAL A 44 -19.31 -3.68 0.13
N LEU A 45 -18.19 -3.77 0.83
CA LEU A 45 -17.98 -3.09 2.10
C LEU A 45 -17.49 -1.64 1.94
N SER A 46 -17.00 -1.25 0.76
CA SER A 46 -16.57 0.13 0.48
C SER A 46 -17.72 1.14 0.56
N ARG A 47 -18.95 0.69 0.44
CA ARG A 47 -20.15 1.55 0.51
C ARG A 47 -20.89 1.46 1.83
N VAL A 48 -20.48 0.56 2.71
CA VAL A 48 -21.15 0.33 3.99
C VAL A 48 -20.32 0.98 5.10
N ALA A 49 -20.97 1.80 5.91
CA ALA A 49 -20.37 2.44 7.07
C ALA A 49 -21.23 2.19 8.31
N ILE A 50 -20.56 2.10 9.45
CA ILE A 50 -21.20 1.92 10.76
C ILE A 50 -20.77 3.08 11.65
N THR A 51 -21.75 3.68 12.35
CA THR A 51 -21.48 4.73 13.34
C THR A 51 -21.59 4.14 14.73
N ILE A 52 -20.50 4.21 15.48
CA ILE A 52 -20.43 3.74 16.86
C ILE A 52 -20.07 4.94 17.75
N GLY A 53 -21.06 5.49 18.44
CA GLY A 53 -20.88 6.70 19.24
C GLY A 53 -20.47 7.90 18.38
N HIS A 54 -19.27 8.42 18.61
CA HIS A 54 -18.70 9.55 17.86
C HIS A 54 -17.78 9.13 16.72
N VAL A 55 -17.71 7.83 16.40
CA VAL A 55 -16.83 7.32 15.35
C VAL A 55 -17.62 6.74 14.20
N HIS A 56 -17.39 7.24 13.00
CA HIS A 56 -17.96 6.76 11.75
C HIS A 56 -16.91 5.95 10.98
N VAL A 57 -17.09 4.62 10.97
CA VAL A 57 -16.11 3.68 10.38
C VAL A 57 -16.66 3.09 9.10
N GLN A 58 -15.97 3.24 8.00
CA GLN A 58 -16.26 2.47 6.79
C GLN A 58 -15.75 1.04 6.92
N LEU A 59 -16.55 0.05 6.53
CA LEU A 59 -16.21 -1.36 6.71
C LEU A 59 -14.97 -1.80 5.94
N VAL A 60 -14.57 -1.10 4.90
CA VAL A 60 -13.28 -1.30 4.22
C VAL A 60 -12.09 -1.18 5.18
N TYR A 61 -12.18 -0.30 6.17
CA TYR A 61 -11.15 -0.16 7.20
C TYR A 61 -10.90 -1.49 7.93
N VAL A 62 -11.99 -2.21 8.24
CA VAL A 62 -11.92 -3.54 8.86
C VAL A 62 -11.31 -4.57 7.89
N VAL A 63 -11.60 -4.49 6.58
CA VAL A 63 -10.99 -5.37 5.58
C VAL A 63 -9.47 -5.19 5.55
N ILE A 64 -8.99 -3.95 5.54
CA ILE A 64 -7.55 -3.66 5.56
C ILE A 64 -6.91 -4.16 6.86
N LEU A 65 -7.59 -3.98 8.00
CA LEU A 65 -7.14 -4.50 9.29
C LEU A 65 -7.00 -6.03 9.26
N LEU A 66 -7.99 -6.75 8.72
CA LEU A 66 -7.96 -8.20 8.60
C LEU A 66 -6.82 -8.70 7.70
N ILE A 67 -6.55 -8.01 6.59
CA ILE A 67 -5.41 -8.32 5.71
C ILE A 67 -4.10 -8.15 6.49
N CYS A 68 -3.95 -7.05 7.20
CA CYS A 68 -2.78 -6.76 8.00
C CYS A 68 -2.54 -7.85 9.05
N LEU A 69 -3.58 -8.23 9.81
CA LEU A 69 -3.53 -9.30 10.80
C LEU A 69 -3.21 -10.65 10.15
N GLY A 70 -3.79 -10.94 8.99
CA GLY A 70 -3.52 -12.16 8.24
C GLY A 70 -2.06 -12.27 7.80
N ILE A 71 -1.48 -11.19 7.29
CA ILE A 71 -0.06 -11.16 6.91
C ILE A 71 0.84 -11.30 8.14
N LEU A 72 0.53 -10.60 9.22
CA LEU A 72 1.26 -10.73 10.49
C LEU A 72 1.17 -12.15 11.08
N TYR A 73 0.03 -12.82 10.94
CA TYR A 73 -0.15 -14.19 11.41
C TYR A 73 0.74 -15.16 10.63
N VAL A 74 0.77 -15.04 9.29
CA VAL A 74 1.57 -15.91 8.40
C VAL A 74 3.07 -15.62 8.50
N THR A 75 3.46 -14.41 8.87
CA THR A 75 4.87 -14.03 9.03
C THR A 75 5.51 -14.80 10.17
N GLN A 76 6.58 -15.54 9.88
CA GLN A 76 7.29 -16.33 10.88
C GLN A 76 8.35 -15.48 11.59
N GLY A 77 8.50 -15.75 12.91
CA GLY A 77 9.51 -15.09 13.75
C GLY A 77 8.99 -13.80 14.41
N PHE A 78 9.12 -13.77 15.75
CA PHE A 78 8.67 -12.62 16.57
C PHE A 78 9.39 -11.32 16.20
N ILE A 79 10.70 -11.39 16.00
CA ILE A 79 11.54 -10.23 15.64
C ILE A 79 11.10 -9.65 14.29
N HIS A 80 10.74 -10.53 13.35
CA HIS A 80 10.29 -10.10 12.02
C HIS A 80 8.93 -9.40 12.05
N LYS A 81 8.01 -9.90 12.88
CA LYS A 81 6.72 -9.23 13.15
C LYS A 81 6.91 -7.86 13.80
N LEU A 82 7.79 -7.79 14.80
CA LEU A 82 8.09 -6.53 15.49
C LEU A 82 8.72 -5.50 14.54
N HIS A 83 9.65 -5.94 13.68
CA HIS A 83 10.24 -5.10 12.66
C HIS A 83 9.20 -4.56 11.67
N LEU A 84 8.29 -5.42 11.18
CA LEU A 84 7.21 -5.01 10.30
C LEU A 84 6.27 -4.00 10.97
N LEU A 85 5.96 -4.22 12.23
CA LEU A 85 5.13 -3.32 13.04
C LEU A 85 5.82 -1.96 13.25
N SER A 86 7.13 -1.96 13.51
CA SER A 86 7.93 -0.72 13.65
C SER A 86 7.95 0.09 12.36
N ILE A 87 8.09 -0.57 11.20
CA ILE A 87 8.02 0.12 9.91
C ILE A 87 6.61 0.68 9.66
N GLY A 88 5.57 -0.08 9.99
CA GLY A 88 4.20 0.41 9.90
C GLY A 88 3.94 1.63 10.77
N LEU A 89 4.46 1.63 11.99
CA LEU A 89 4.37 2.77 12.91
C LEU A 89 5.14 3.99 12.39
N LEU A 90 6.33 3.77 11.83
CA LEU A 90 7.12 4.83 11.17
C LEU A 90 6.32 5.44 10.01
N LEU A 91 5.74 4.59 9.14
CA LEU A 91 4.94 5.06 8.00
C LEU A 91 3.68 5.80 8.46
N GLY A 92 3.03 5.36 9.54
CA GLY A 92 1.86 6.03 10.12
C GLY A 92 2.19 7.41 10.67
N SER A 93 3.29 7.53 11.39
CA SER A 93 3.79 8.82 11.88
C SER A 93 4.17 9.74 10.72
N PHE A 94 4.81 9.19 9.68
CA PHE A 94 5.20 9.93 8.49
C PHE A 94 3.99 10.37 7.68
N HIS A 95 2.97 9.52 7.52
CA HIS A 95 1.69 9.85 6.89
C HIS A 95 1.02 11.03 7.59
N PHE A 96 0.92 10.98 8.91
CA PHE A 96 0.34 12.04 9.72
C PHE A 96 1.14 13.36 9.59
N LEU A 97 2.47 13.29 9.71
CA LEU A 97 3.33 14.48 9.59
C LEU A 97 3.23 15.12 8.21
N LEU A 98 3.19 14.32 7.14
CA LEU A 98 3.03 14.85 5.77
C LEU A 98 1.70 15.57 5.59
N HIS A 99 0.60 15.01 6.09
CA HIS A 99 -0.70 15.69 6.03
C HIS A 99 -0.66 17.01 6.78
N GLN A 100 -0.13 17.03 7.99
CA GLN A 100 -0.02 18.23 8.80
C GLN A 100 0.87 19.30 8.13
N LEU A 101 1.99 18.86 7.54
CA LEU A 101 2.91 19.76 6.83
C LEU A 101 2.24 20.39 5.61
N LEU A 102 1.52 19.61 4.80
CA LEU A 102 0.82 20.10 3.61
C LEU A 102 -0.38 21.00 3.92
N GLU A 103 -1.00 20.83 5.10
CA GLU A 103 -2.04 21.74 5.60
C GLU A 103 -1.46 23.08 6.06
N MET A 104 -0.26 23.06 6.66
CA MET A 104 0.40 24.30 7.11
C MET A 104 1.02 25.10 5.97
N ASP A 105 1.60 24.41 4.98
CA ASP A 105 2.27 25.06 3.85
C ASP A 105 1.78 24.47 2.51
N PRO A 106 0.72 25.06 1.91
CA PRO A 106 0.16 24.60 0.64
C PRO A 106 1.13 24.74 -0.56
N ILE A 107 2.24 25.49 -0.44
CA ILE A 107 3.24 25.64 -1.50
C ILE A 107 3.95 24.32 -1.78
N LEU A 108 4.00 23.40 -0.80
CA LEU A 108 4.61 22.08 -0.93
C LEU A 108 3.77 21.11 -1.76
N ILE A 109 2.51 21.42 -2.07
CA ILE A 109 1.64 20.57 -2.86
C ILE A 109 2.03 20.67 -4.34
N VAL A 110 2.57 19.58 -4.90
CA VAL A 110 2.97 19.54 -6.32
C VAL A 110 1.76 19.32 -7.22
N ARG A 111 0.90 18.38 -6.88
CA ARG A 111 -0.29 18.06 -7.68
C ARG A 111 -1.57 18.07 -6.85
N ASN A 112 -1.59 17.30 -5.79
CA ASN A 112 -2.69 17.19 -4.84
C ASN A 112 -2.14 16.52 -3.59
N SER A 113 -2.45 17.05 -2.41
CA SER A 113 -2.01 16.54 -1.12
C SER A 113 -2.16 15.01 -0.99
N GLN A 114 -3.28 14.47 -1.44
CA GLN A 114 -3.55 13.02 -1.37
C GLN A 114 -2.59 12.19 -2.24
N TRP A 115 -2.26 12.66 -3.45
CA TRP A 115 -1.35 11.96 -4.36
C TRP A 115 0.09 12.05 -3.91
N ASP A 116 0.49 13.23 -3.46
CA ASP A 116 1.86 13.50 -3.05
C ASP A 116 2.22 12.66 -1.83
N VAL A 117 1.34 12.60 -0.81
CA VAL A 117 1.50 11.74 0.36
C VAL A 117 1.55 10.26 -0.03
N ALA A 118 0.63 9.82 -0.89
CA ALA A 118 0.56 8.41 -1.29
C ALA A 118 1.83 7.95 -2.03
N LEU A 119 2.35 8.78 -2.95
CA LEU A 119 3.56 8.46 -3.70
C LEU A 119 4.83 8.48 -2.83
N LEU A 120 4.92 9.44 -1.90
CA LEU A 120 6.03 9.49 -0.95
C LEU A 120 6.06 8.26 -0.04
N LEU A 121 4.91 7.87 0.52
CA LEU A 121 4.81 6.65 1.34
C LEU A 121 5.15 5.39 0.54
N ALA A 122 4.70 5.31 -0.72
CA ALA A 122 5.05 4.22 -1.62
C ALA A 122 6.57 4.13 -1.85
N LEU A 123 7.24 5.26 -2.06
CA LEU A 123 8.67 5.30 -2.24
C LEU A 123 9.43 4.88 -0.98
N VAL A 124 9.01 5.37 0.19
CA VAL A 124 9.63 5.01 1.47
C VAL A 124 9.50 3.51 1.74
N VAL A 125 8.31 2.91 1.52
CA VAL A 125 8.13 1.47 1.77
C VAL A 125 8.93 0.61 0.80
N VAL A 126 9.13 1.03 -0.46
CA VAL A 126 9.96 0.29 -1.43
C VAL A 126 11.42 0.26 -0.99
N ILE A 127 11.92 1.32 -0.37
CA ILE A 127 13.28 1.37 0.17
C ILE A 127 13.41 0.46 1.40
N LEU A 128 12.41 0.47 2.28
CA LEU A 128 12.44 -0.27 3.55
C LEU A 128 12.14 -1.76 3.41
N GLN A 129 11.25 -2.13 2.47
CA GLN A 129 10.77 -3.51 2.31
C GLN A 129 10.90 -4.01 0.88
N ARG A 130 11.42 -5.24 0.72
CA ARG A 130 11.60 -5.86 -0.60
C ARG A 130 10.48 -6.82 -0.98
N LYS A 131 9.84 -7.47 0.02
CA LYS A 131 8.79 -8.46 -0.23
C LYS A 131 7.43 -7.80 -0.37
N ALA A 132 6.64 -8.25 -1.34
CA ALA A 132 5.32 -7.73 -1.65
C ALA A 132 4.36 -7.73 -0.45
N SER A 133 4.28 -8.85 0.27
CA SER A 133 3.40 -8.98 1.44
C SER A 133 3.79 -8.03 2.57
N GLU A 134 5.10 -7.84 2.79
CA GLU A 134 5.61 -6.94 3.81
C GLU A 134 5.35 -5.46 3.46
N GLN A 135 5.48 -5.09 2.17
CA GLN A 135 5.13 -3.76 1.69
C GLN A 135 3.64 -3.44 1.92
N ILE A 136 2.75 -4.37 1.54
CA ILE A 136 1.31 -4.21 1.72
C ILE A 136 0.96 -4.12 3.22
N ALA A 137 1.54 -4.97 4.06
CA ALA A 137 1.29 -4.93 5.49
C ALA A 137 1.79 -3.64 6.13
N ALA A 138 3.02 -3.21 5.83
CA ALA A 138 3.59 -1.99 6.37
C ALA A 138 2.79 -0.74 5.96
N LEU A 139 2.39 -0.65 4.68
CA LEU A 139 1.51 0.42 4.20
C LEU A 139 0.15 0.37 4.91
N SER A 140 -0.45 -0.82 5.02
CA SER A 140 -1.74 -0.97 5.69
C SER A 140 -1.70 -0.52 7.15
N ILE A 141 -0.68 -0.95 7.91
CA ILE A 141 -0.48 -0.49 9.29
C ILE A 141 -0.29 1.02 9.32
N GLY A 142 0.55 1.56 8.44
CA GLY A 142 0.84 2.98 8.36
C GLY A 142 -0.41 3.82 8.09
N TYR A 143 -1.20 3.41 7.11
CA TYR A 143 -2.45 4.10 6.78
C TYR A 143 -3.50 3.99 7.88
N LEU A 144 -3.66 2.80 8.49
CA LEU A 144 -4.59 2.62 9.61
C LEU A 144 -4.23 3.52 10.79
N LEU A 145 -2.96 3.58 11.17
CA LEU A 145 -2.51 4.44 12.27
C LEU A 145 -2.59 5.92 11.91
N GLY A 146 -2.15 6.30 10.71
CA GLY A 146 -2.19 7.68 10.26
C GLY A 146 -3.61 8.24 10.18
N ASP A 147 -4.58 7.44 9.70
CA ASP A 147 -5.99 7.82 9.63
C ASP A 147 -6.61 8.01 11.04
N VAL A 148 -6.26 7.14 12.00
CA VAL A 148 -6.66 7.30 13.40
C VAL A 148 -6.11 8.61 13.98
N TYR A 149 -4.84 8.92 13.76
CA TYR A 149 -4.24 10.17 14.23
C TYR A 149 -4.92 11.39 13.59
N GLN A 150 -5.13 11.37 12.28
CA GLN A 150 -5.81 12.44 11.56
C GLN A 150 -7.25 12.65 12.08
N ALA A 151 -8.02 11.58 12.19
CA ALA A 151 -9.39 11.62 12.68
C ALA A 151 -9.49 12.13 14.12
N SER A 152 -8.49 11.85 14.96
CA SER A 152 -8.46 12.30 16.36
C SER A 152 -8.27 13.81 16.49
N ILE A 153 -7.54 14.43 15.54
CA ILE A 153 -7.23 15.87 15.59
C ILE A 153 -8.27 16.69 14.85
N HIS A 154 -8.82 16.16 13.75
CA HIS A 154 -9.76 16.88 12.88
C HIS A 154 -11.14 16.20 12.82
N PRO A 155 -11.95 16.24 13.91
CA PRO A 155 -13.29 15.69 13.86
C PRO A 155 -14.18 16.56 12.94
N VAL A 156 -14.93 15.92 12.05
CA VAL A 156 -15.88 16.59 11.16
C VAL A 156 -17.26 16.52 11.81
N ASN A 157 -17.87 17.68 12.11
CA ASN A 157 -19.16 17.77 12.81
C ASN A 157 -19.21 17.00 14.15
N GLY A 158 -18.09 16.92 14.86
CA GLY A 158 -17.98 16.16 16.12
C GLY A 158 -17.90 14.64 15.94
N LEU A 159 -17.74 14.15 14.70
CA LEU A 159 -17.56 12.75 14.37
C LEU A 159 -16.15 12.48 13.83
N HIS A 160 -15.55 11.40 14.27
CA HIS A 160 -14.28 10.91 13.75
C HIS A 160 -14.55 9.95 12.58
N HIS A 161 -14.15 10.34 11.37
CA HIS A 161 -14.36 9.55 10.17
C HIS A 161 -13.13 8.70 9.87
N LEU A 162 -13.28 7.36 9.88
CA LEU A 162 -12.25 6.38 9.56
C LEU A 162 -12.55 5.64 8.26
N GLY A 163 -11.52 5.49 7.41
CA GLY A 163 -11.61 4.73 6.18
C GLY A 163 -12.41 5.42 5.08
N ASN A 164 -12.45 6.75 5.06
CA ASN A 164 -13.19 7.52 4.07
C ASN A 164 -12.72 7.25 2.63
N ALA A 165 -13.46 7.76 1.64
CA ALA A 165 -13.15 7.54 0.22
C ALA A 165 -11.76 8.07 -0.18
N ALA A 166 -11.29 9.15 0.45
CA ALA A 166 -9.94 9.68 0.22
C ALA A 166 -8.85 8.75 0.76
N PHE A 167 -9.06 8.17 1.94
CA PHE A 167 -8.20 7.14 2.51
C PHE A 167 -8.10 5.91 1.58
N GLN A 168 -9.22 5.45 1.02
CA GLN A 168 -9.24 4.32 0.09
C GLN A 168 -8.43 4.62 -1.17
N ASP A 169 -8.58 5.82 -1.74
CA ASP A 169 -7.83 6.25 -2.91
C ASP A 169 -6.33 6.32 -2.63
N GLN A 170 -5.92 6.87 -1.49
CA GLN A 170 -4.53 6.95 -1.07
C GLN A 170 -3.90 5.56 -0.83
N TRP A 171 -4.62 4.68 -0.14
CA TRP A 171 -4.14 3.33 0.14
C TRP A 171 -3.91 2.54 -1.15
N TRP A 172 -4.90 2.53 -2.07
CA TRP A 172 -4.78 1.86 -3.36
C TRP A 172 -3.64 2.43 -4.20
N LEU A 173 -3.52 3.76 -4.26
CA LEU A 173 -2.47 4.43 -5.01
C LEU A 173 -1.09 4.05 -4.47
N SER A 174 -0.91 4.07 -3.15
CA SER A 174 0.37 3.72 -2.52
C SER A 174 0.74 2.26 -2.75
N VAL A 175 -0.20 1.33 -2.57
CA VAL A 175 0.04 -0.09 -2.80
C VAL A 175 0.38 -0.35 -4.27
N PHE A 176 -0.40 0.22 -5.19
CA PHE A 176 -0.17 0.05 -6.62
C PHE A 176 1.18 0.65 -7.05
N ALA A 177 1.49 1.87 -6.62
CA ALA A 177 2.75 2.54 -6.92
C ALA A 177 3.95 1.79 -6.34
N ALA A 178 3.90 1.37 -5.08
CA ALA A 178 4.98 0.61 -4.44
C ALA A 178 5.25 -0.71 -5.18
N ARG A 179 4.20 -1.43 -5.59
CA ARG A 179 4.35 -2.68 -6.34
C ARG A 179 4.91 -2.45 -7.74
N THR A 180 4.40 -1.46 -8.46
CA THR A 180 4.89 -1.11 -9.81
C THR A 180 6.36 -0.72 -9.78
N VAL A 181 6.75 0.17 -8.87
CA VAL A 181 8.16 0.58 -8.71
C VAL A 181 9.04 -0.62 -8.35
N THR A 182 8.61 -1.48 -7.44
CA THR A 182 9.38 -2.67 -7.06
C THR A 182 9.57 -3.62 -8.25
N ILE A 183 8.54 -3.85 -9.06
CA ILE A 183 8.62 -4.71 -10.25
C ILE A 183 9.59 -4.11 -11.28
N ILE A 184 9.50 -2.81 -11.54
CA ILE A 184 10.41 -2.11 -12.46
C ILE A 184 11.86 -2.23 -11.97
N LEU A 185 12.12 -1.99 -10.68
CA LEU A 185 13.46 -2.12 -10.10
C LEU A 185 14.00 -3.57 -10.20
N GLN A 186 13.17 -4.56 -9.97
CA GLN A 186 13.55 -5.97 -10.11
C GLN A 186 13.84 -6.33 -11.57
N ALA A 187 13.02 -5.87 -12.51
CA ALA A 187 13.22 -6.13 -13.94
C ALA A 187 14.51 -5.47 -14.46
N THR A 188 14.76 -4.20 -14.10
CA THR A 188 16.01 -3.50 -14.46
C THR A 188 17.23 -4.17 -13.86
N TYR A 189 17.18 -4.55 -12.58
CA TYR A 189 18.29 -5.26 -11.94
C TYR A 189 18.59 -6.60 -12.63
N GLN A 190 17.57 -7.39 -12.96
CA GLN A 190 17.73 -8.67 -13.67
C GLN A 190 18.28 -8.44 -15.09
N GLY A 191 17.80 -7.43 -15.80
CA GLY A 191 18.29 -7.05 -17.11
C GLY A 191 19.78 -6.69 -17.08
N CYS A 192 20.18 -5.80 -16.19
CA CYS A 192 21.60 -5.42 -16.01
C CYS A 192 22.47 -6.63 -15.66
N ARG A 193 22.02 -7.48 -14.75
CA ARG A 193 22.76 -8.70 -14.37
C ARG A 193 22.97 -9.65 -15.55
N ASN A 194 21.95 -9.84 -16.38
CA ASN A 194 22.04 -10.71 -17.56
C ASN A 194 23.00 -10.14 -18.61
N VAL A 195 22.98 -8.81 -18.83
CA VAL A 195 23.91 -8.15 -19.74
C VAL A 195 25.36 -8.29 -19.25
N VAL A 196 25.61 -8.03 -17.97
CA VAL A 196 26.96 -8.17 -17.37
C VAL A 196 27.45 -9.62 -17.46
N LYS A 197 26.57 -10.60 -17.18
CA LYS A 197 26.89 -12.01 -17.29
C LYS A 197 27.27 -12.39 -18.74
N SER A 198 26.45 -11.99 -19.72
CA SER A 198 26.71 -12.26 -21.14
C SER A 198 28.02 -11.62 -21.63
N TRP A 199 28.37 -10.45 -21.09
CA TRP A 199 29.61 -9.76 -21.41
C TRP A 199 30.84 -10.45 -20.80
N MET A 200 30.72 -10.95 -19.56
CA MET A 200 31.78 -11.74 -18.92
C MET A 200 32.01 -13.08 -19.64
N ASP A 201 30.93 -13.77 -20.02
CA ASP A 201 31.00 -15.05 -20.74
C ASP A 201 31.68 -14.88 -22.12
N ARG A 202 31.43 -13.77 -22.80
CA ARG A 202 32.12 -13.42 -24.07
C ARG A 202 33.65 -13.18 -23.88
N LYS A 203 34.02 -12.51 -22.77
CA LYS A 203 35.45 -12.28 -22.48
C LYS A 203 36.20 -13.53 -21.96
N GLY A 204 35.50 -14.43 -21.28
CA GLY A 204 36.05 -15.69 -20.78
C GLY A 204 36.37 -16.72 -21.88
N GLY A 205 35.69 -16.60 -23.03
CA GLY A 205 35.94 -17.49 -24.19
C GLY A 205 37.29 -17.33 -24.91
N TRP A 206 38.09 -16.34 -24.55
CA TRP A 206 39.41 -16.10 -25.13
C TRP A 206 40.55 -16.72 -24.33
N ARG A 207 40.24 -17.53 -23.31
CA ARG A 207 41.24 -18.27 -22.52
C ARG A 207 41.07 -19.79 -22.66
N LYS A 208 41.03 -20.31 -23.88
CA LYS A 208 41.31 -21.72 -24.17
C LYS A 208 42.27 -21.80 -25.32
#